data_7416f65246649050a0429033c61b4a47
#
_entry.id   7416f65246649050a0429033c61b4a47
#
_cell.length_a   1.000
_cell.length_b   1.000
_cell.length_c   1.000
_cell.angle_alpha   90.00
_cell.angle_beta   90.00
_cell.angle_gamma   90.00
#
_symmetry.space_group_name_H-M   'P 1'
#
loop_
_entity.id
_entity.type
_entity.pdbx_description
1 polymer ?
#
loop_
_entity_poly.entity_id
_entity_poly.type
_entity_poly.pdbx_seq_one_letter_code
_entity_poly.pdbx_strand_id
1 'polypeptide(L)'
;MKISITDLEVYFCVGVPDEERARPQRLLLTVEIEFDFSAAARSDSIADTIDYFAVSQRLLKFGDGKSWKLIEKLASDICEMIAAEFRPQRVTVEVKKFPIPQARYVSVSVERGSAVP
;
A
#
# COMPACT_ATOMS: atom_id res chain seq x y z
N MET A 1 3.05 -5.97 -17.08
CA MET A 1 1.79 -6.51 -16.52
C MET A 1 1.60 -5.97 -15.11
N LYS A 2 0.36 -5.66 -14.74
CA LYS A 2 0.08 -4.93 -13.51
C LYS A 2 -1.14 -5.49 -12.81
N ILE A 3 -1.06 -5.62 -11.48
CA ILE A 3 -2.19 -5.89 -10.60
C ILE A 3 -2.40 -4.62 -9.77
N SER A 4 -3.64 -4.14 -9.67
CA SER A 4 -3.96 -2.93 -8.92
C SER A 4 -5.00 -3.22 -7.85
N ILE A 5 -4.75 -2.71 -6.63
CA ILE A 5 -5.75 -2.63 -5.57
C ILE A 5 -6.02 -1.15 -5.40
N THR A 6 -7.24 -0.71 -5.71
CA THR A 6 -7.57 0.70 -5.78
C THR A 6 -8.46 1.12 -4.63
N ASP A 7 -8.03 2.16 -3.90
CA ASP A 7 -8.78 2.79 -2.82
C ASP A 7 -9.22 1.80 -1.73
N LEU A 8 -8.30 0.96 -1.29
CA LEU A 8 -8.53 0.08 -0.15
C LEU A 8 -8.68 0.92 1.11
N GLU A 9 -9.83 0.82 1.77
CA GLU A 9 -10.09 1.58 2.98
C GLU A 9 -9.42 0.93 4.18
N VAL A 10 -8.61 1.72 4.88
CA VAL A 10 -7.93 1.31 6.11
C VAL A 10 -8.10 2.37 7.18
N TYR A 11 -7.89 2.01 8.42
CA TYR A 11 -7.96 2.92 9.56
C TYR A 11 -6.65 2.83 10.33
N PHE A 12 -5.78 3.83 10.15
CA PHE A 12 -4.45 3.87 10.76
C PHE A 12 -4.28 5.14 11.58
N CYS A 13 -3.43 5.07 12.59
CA CYS A 13 -3.05 6.23 13.41
C CYS A 13 -1.96 7.01 12.70
N VAL A 14 -2.32 8.15 12.11
CA VAL A 14 -1.38 9.03 11.41
C VAL A 14 -1.65 10.48 11.81
N GLY A 15 -0.62 11.30 11.81
CA GLY A 15 -0.73 12.73 12.05
C GLY A 15 0.45 13.29 12.80
N VAL A 16 0.85 14.52 12.45
CA VAL A 16 1.96 15.20 13.11
C VAL A 16 1.60 15.55 14.56
N PRO A 17 0.42 16.19 14.84
CA PRO A 17 0.03 16.44 16.23
C PRO A 17 -0.31 15.13 16.95
N ASP A 18 0.06 15.05 18.23
CA ASP A 18 -0.19 13.86 19.04
C ASP A 18 -1.67 13.52 19.12
N GLU A 19 -2.54 14.51 19.26
CA GLU A 19 -3.98 14.31 19.36
C GLU A 19 -4.59 13.75 18.06
N GLU A 20 -4.08 14.13 16.91
CA GLU A 20 -4.53 13.57 15.63
C GLU A 20 -4.12 12.10 15.52
N ARG A 21 -2.89 11.80 15.93
CA ARG A 21 -2.30 10.46 15.81
C ARG A 21 -2.84 9.49 16.86
N ALA A 22 -3.52 9.98 17.88
CA ALA A 22 -4.02 9.16 18.98
C ALA A 22 -5.18 8.25 18.57
N ARG A 23 -5.84 8.54 17.45
CA ARG A 23 -7.00 7.77 16.98
C ARG A 23 -6.80 7.33 15.53
N PRO A 24 -7.25 6.12 15.18
CA PRO A 24 -7.24 5.71 13.78
C PRO A 24 -8.11 6.64 12.94
N GLN A 25 -7.62 6.98 11.76
CA GLN A 25 -8.40 7.73 10.78
C GLN A 25 -8.45 6.99 9.46
N ARG A 26 -9.50 7.27 8.70
CA ARG A 26 -9.72 6.66 7.40
C ARG A 26 -8.67 7.13 6.40
N LEU A 27 -8.04 6.17 5.76
CA LEU A 27 -7.14 6.40 4.64
C LEU A 27 -7.58 5.49 3.49
N LEU A 28 -7.24 5.88 2.27
CA LEU A 28 -7.42 5.00 1.10
C LEU A 28 -6.04 4.69 0.53
N LEU A 29 -5.77 3.41 0.37
CA LEU A 29 -4.52 2.93 -0.20
C LEU A 29 -4.76 2.43 -1.62
N THR A 30 -3.94 2.89 -2.56
CA THR A 30 -3.90 2.32 -3.90
C THR A 30 -2.52 1.73 -4.11
N VAL A 31 -2.49 0.46 -4.47
CA VAL A 31 -1.25 -0.28 -4.69
C VAL A 31 -1.27 -0.82 -6.10
N GLU A 32 -0.22 -0.52 -6.86
CA GLU A 32 0.00 -1.06 -8.20
C GLU A 32 1.24 -1.94 -8.15
N ILE A 33 1.08 -3.19 -8.57
CA ILE A 33 2.13 -4.19 -8.52
C ILE A 33 2.44 -4.63 -9.95
N GLU A 34 3.66 -4.36 -10.41
CA GLU A 34 4.14 -4.84 -11.70
C GLU A 34 4.83 -6.17 -11.50
N PHE A 35 4.37 -7.16 -12.24
CA PHE A 35 4.84 -8.53 -12.14
C PHE A 35 4.56 -9.25 -13.46
N ASP A 36 5.48 -10.07 -13.93
CA ASP A 36 5.23 -10.89 -15.11
C ASP A 36 4.37 -12.10 -14.72
N PHE A 37 3.06 -12.00 -14.94
CA PHE A 37 2.14 -13.10 -14.66
C PHE A 37 1.71 -13.86 -15.92
N SER A 38 2.55 -13.85 -16.96
CA SER A 38 2.24 -14.58 -18.19
C SER A 38 2.09 -16.08 -17.94
N ALA A 39 2.86 -16.64 -17.01
CA ALA A 39 2.71 -18.04 -16.61
C ALA A 39 1.33 -18.31 -16.01
N ALA A 40 0.86 -17.43 -15.12
CA ALA A 40 -0.46 -17.55 -14.50
C ALA A 40 -1.58 -17.43 -15.55
N ALA A 41 -1.38 -16.56 -16.54
CA ALA A 41 -2.35 -16.38 -17.63
C ALA A 41 -2.51 -17.66 -18.46
N ARG A 42 -1.49 -18.52 -18.49
CA ARG A 42 -1.56 -19.81 -19.18
C ARG A 42 -2.01 -20.94 -18.28
N SER A 43 -1.54 -20.96 -17.03
CA SER A 43 -1.75 -22.09 -16.10
C SER A 43 -3.03 -21.98 -15.30
N ASP A 44 -3.53 -20.75 -15.09
CA ASP A 44 -4.65 -20.47 -14.20
C ASP A 44 -4.33 -20.91 -12.76
N SER A 45 -3.06 -20.82 -12.36
CA SER A 45 -2.58 -21.23 -11.03
C SER A 45 -2.14 -20.04 -10.21
N ILE A 46 -2.61 -19.95 -8.97
CA ILE A 46 -2.20 -18.91 -8.01
C ILE A 46 -0.70 -18.96 -7.71
N ALA A 47 -0.08 -20.13 -7.85
CA ALA A 47 1.34 -20.29 -7.61
C ALA A 47 2.21 -19.52 -8.60
N ASP A 48 1.66 -19.12 -9.75
CA ASP A 48 2.38 -18.45 -10.82
C ASP A 48 2.18 -16.93 -10.81
N THR A 49 1.57 -16.38 -9.77
CA THR A 49 1.30 -14.95 -9.68
C THR A 49 1.46 -14.45 -8.25
N ILE A 50 1.19 -13.17 -8.05
CA ILE A 50 1.10 -12.58 -6.71
C ILE A 50 -0.35 -12.61 -6.27
N ASP A 51 -0.61 -13.18 -5.10
CA ASP A 51 -1.93 -13.27 -4.51
C ASP A 51 -2.35 -11.91 -3.95
N TYR A 52 -3.16 -11.16 -4.71
CA TYR A 52 -3.60 -9.84 -4.29
C TYR A 52 -4.50 -9.89 -3.05
N PHE A 53 -5.18 -10.99 -2.79
CA PHE A 53 -5.96 -11.16 -1.56
C PHE A 53 -5.02 -11.14 -0.35
N ALA A 54 -3.90 -11.87 -0.43
CA ALA A 54 -2.89 -11.89 0.63
C ALA A 54 -2.29 -10.49 0.82
N VAL A 55 -2.04 -9.75 -0.27
CA VAL A 55 -1.56 -8.36 -0.19
C VAL A 55 -2.58 -7.51 0.56
N SER A 56 -3.86 -7.60 0.20
CA SER A 56 -4.91 -6.80 0.84
C SER A 56 -5.04 -7.11 2.33
N GLN A 57 -4.94 -8.37 2.72
CA GLN A 57 -4.99 -8.77 4.13
C GLN A 57 -3.81 -8.21 4.92
N ARG A 58 -2.63 -8.21 4.31
CA ARG A 58 -1.43 -7.62 4.92
C ARG A 58 -1.59 -6.11 5.12
N LEU A 59 -2.19 -5.44 4.12
CA LEU A 59 -2.42 -3.99 4.17
C LEU A 59 -3.44 -3.62 5.24
N LEU A 60 -4.54 -4.35 5.33
CA LEU A 60 -5.59 -4.07 6.31
C LEU A 60 -5.07 -4.11 7.74
N LYS A 61 -4.09 -4.96 8.03
CA LYS A 61 -3.50 -5.12 9.37
C LYS A 61 -2.20 -4.36 9.56
N PHE A 62 -1.72 -3.69 8.53
CA PHE A 62 -0.38 -3.09 8.56
C PHE A 62 -0.22 -2.06 9.68
N GLY A 63 -1.28 -1.36 10.04
CA GLY A 63 -1.25 -0.35 11.08
C GLY A 63 -1.42 -0.85 12.50
N ASP A 64 -1.67 -2.15 12.70
CA ASP A 64 -1.93 -2.69 14.03
C ASP A 64 -0.73 -2.47 14.96
N GLY A 65 -0.96 -1.76 16.07
CA GLY A 65 0.07 -1.43 17.04
C GLY A 65 1.10 -0.41 16.56
N LYS A 66 0.83 0.29 15.46
CA LYS A 66 1.76 1.25 14.84
C LYS A 66 1.11 2.61 14.66
N SER A 67 1.97 3.62 14.50
CA SER A 67 1.53 4.97 14.16
C SER A 67 2.60 5.65 13.32
N TRP A 68 2.17 6.66 12.55
CA TRP A 68 3.07 7.45 11.70
C TRP A 68 2.76 8.93 11.86
N LYS A 69 3.78 9.77 11.88
CA LYS A 69 3.59 11.22 11.83
C LYS A 69 3.27 11.68 10.41
N LEU A 70 3.92 11.07 9.43
CA LEU A 70 3.84 11.47 8.02
C LEU A 70 3.31 10.34 7.16
N ILE A 71 2.38 10.67 6.25
CA ILE A 71 1.91 9.67 5.28
C ILE A 71 3.01 9.29 4.27
N GLU A 72 4.01 10.14 4.09
CA GLU A 72 5.22 9.82 3.29
C GLU A 72 5.95 8.61 3.87
N LYS A 73 6.12 8.57 5.18
CA LYS A 73 6.77 7.45 5.87
C LYS A 73 5.90 6.20 5.80
N LEU A 74 4.60 6.36 5.99
CA LEU A 74 3.65 5.25 5.87
C LEU A 74 3.71 4.64 4.47
N ALA A 75 3.65 5.46 3.42
CA ALA A 75 3.70 4.98 2.04
C ALA A 75 5.02 4.24 1.77
N SER A 76 6.13 4.78 2.25
CA SER A 76 7.44 4.15 2.09
C SER A 76 7.51 2.81 2.81
N ASP A 77 6.99 2.73 4.03
CA ASP A 77 6.99 1.49 4.82
C ASP A 77 6.12 0.41 4.16
N ILE A 78 4.98 0.79 3.61
CA ILE A 78 4.13 -0.14 2.86
C ILE A 78 4.87 -0.66 1.63
N CYS A 79 5.50 0.25 0.89
CA CYS A 79 6.27 -0.09 -0.30
C CYS A 79 7.36 -1.12 0.02
N GLU A 80 8.11 -0.89 1.11
CA GLU A 80 9.15 -1.82 1.56
C GLU A 80 8.58 -3.19 1.92
N MET A 81 7.46 -3.21 2.62
CA MET A 81 6.83 -4.47 3.02
C MET A 81 6.43 -5.29 1.79
N ILE A 82 5.77 -4.66 0.82
CA ILE A 82 5.34 -5.36 -0.39
C ILE A 82 6.54 -5.86 -1.19
N ALA A 83 7.57 -5.02 -1.34
CA ALA A 83 8.78 -5.40 -2.06
C ALA A 83 9.47 -6.60 -1.42
N ALA A 84 9.53 -6.63 -0.09
CA ALA A 84 10.21 -7.70 0.65
C ALA A 84 9.40 -9.00 0.68
N GLU A 85 8.09 -8.92 0.89
CA GLU A 85 7.26 -10.12 1.12
C GLU A 85 6.71 -10.72 -0.17
N PHE A 86 6.41 -9.90 -1.18
CA PHE A 86 5.77 -10.35 -2.41
C PHE A 86 6.68 -10.30 -3.63
N ARG A 87 7.79 -9.60 -3.54
CA ARG A 87 8.87 -9.54 -4.54
C ARG A 87 8.40 -9.21 -5.96
N PRO A 88 7.64 -8.12 -6.14
CA PRO A 88 7.26 -7.67 -7.49
C PRO A 88 8.47 -7.09 -8.23
N GLN A 89 8.30 -6.88 -9.54
CA GLN A 89 9.30 -6.15 -10.33
C GLN A 89 9.30 -4.67 -9.93
N ARG A 90 8.12 -4.12 -9.65
CA ARG A 90 7.94 -2.74 -9.20
C ARG A 90 6.64 -2.65 -8.42
N VAL A 91 6.62 -1.80 -7.41
CA VAL A 91 5.42 -1.47 -6.65
C VAL A 91 5.29 0.03 -6.52
N THR A 92 4.07 0.53 -6.70
CA THR A 92 3.71 1.92 -6.45
C THR A 92 2.63 1.95 -5.39
N VAL A 93 2.81 2.77 -4.37
CA VAL A 93 1.85 2.93 -3.28
C VAL A 93 1.41 4.38 -3.22
N GLU A 94 0.10 4.62 -3.25
CA GLU A 94 -0.48 5.93 -3.00
C GLU A 94 -1.29 5.87 -1.72
N VAL A 95 -1.06 6.83 -0.83
CA VAL A 95 -1.84 7.00 0.40
C VAL A 95 -2.65 8.29 0.28
N LYS A 96 -3.96 8.18 0.41
CA LYS A 96 -4.89 9.31 0.42
C LYS A 96 -5.35 9.57 1.83
N LYS A 97 -5.27 10.83 2.25
CA LYS A 97 -5.70 11.32 3.56
C LYS A 97 -6.67 12.49 3.36
N PHE A 98 -7.55 12.74 4.32
CA PHE A 98 -8.65 13.71 4.15
C PHE A 98 -8.59 14.82 5.21
N PRO A 99 -7.46 15.58 5.31
CA PRO A 99 -7.28 16.56 6.38
C PRO A 99 -7.78 17.95 6.05
N ILE A 100 -8.06 18.24 4.78
CA ILE A 100 -8.40 19.59 4.30
C ILE A 100 -9.79 19.57 3.70
N PRO A 101 -10.79 20.26 4.33
CA PRO A 101 -12.17 20.22 3.81
C PRO A 101 -12.33 20.74 2.39
N GLN A 102 -11.48 21.67 1.96
CA GLN A 102 -11.55 22.29 0.64
C GLN A 102 -10.93 21.44 -0.46
N ALA A 103 -10.21 20.38 -0.12
CA ALA A 103 -9.63 19.44 -1.07
C ALA A 103 -10.31 18.07 -0.94
N ARG A 104 -10.41 17.34 -2.05
CA ARG A 104 -10.93 15.98 -2.01
C ARG A 104 -10.09 15.10 -1.10
N TYR A 105 -8.79 15.21 -1.24
CA TYR A 105 -7.82 14.46 -0.44
C TYR A 105 -6.44 15.08 -0.62
N VAL A 106 -5.54 14.71 0.25
CA VAL A 106 -4.10 14.90 0.07
C VAL A 106 -3.50 13.52 -0.17
N SER A 107 -2.61 13.39 -1.12
CA SER A 107 -2.01 12.10 -1.40
C SER A 107 -0.49 12.18 -1.54
N VAL A 108 0.13 11.05 -1.23
CA VAL A 108 1.56 10.83 -1.43
C VAL A 108 1.70 9.53 -2.21
N SER A 109 2.53 9.54 -3.24
CA SER A 109 2.86 8.35 -4.02
C SER A 109 4.34 8.04 -3.90
N VAL A 110 4.66 6.77 -3.67
CA VAL A 110 6.02 6.26 -3.59
C VAL A 110 6.12 5.04 -4.49
N GLU A 111 7.20 4.93 -5.24
CA GLU A 111 7.43 3.73 -6.04
C GLU A 111 8.79 3.13 -5.73
N ARG A 112 8.88 1.82 -5.86
CA ARG A 112 10.11 1.08 -5.63
C ARG A 112 10.21 -0.03 -6.65
N GLY A 113 11.36 -0.10 -7.35
CA GLY A 113 11.69 -1.19 -8.23
C GLY A 113 12.19 -2.39 -7.46
N SER A 114 12.49 -3.47 -8.21
CA SER A 114 13.08 -4.67 -7.63
C SER A 114 14.37 -4.33 -6.89
N ALA A 115 14.54 -4.92 -5.69
CA ALA A 115 15.77 -4.80 -4.91
C ALA A 115 16.92 -5.61 -5.53
N VAL A 116 16.62 -6.45 -6.50
CA VAL A 116 17.65 -7.25 -7.21
C VAL A 116 18.21 -6.40 -8.34
N PRO A 117 19.54 -6.13 -8.32
CA PRO A 117 20.16 -5.38 -9.41
C PRO A 117 20.05 -6.10 -10.73
#